data_15ab0361023b0e0ddc2af058c2d3e834
#
_entry.id   15ab0361023b0e0ddc2af058c2d3e834
#
_cell.length_a   1.000
_cell.length_b   1.000
_cell.length_c   1.000
_cell.angle_alpha   90.00
_cell.angle_beta   90.00
_cell.angle_gamma   90.00
#
_symmetry.space_group_name_H-M   'P 1'
#
loop_
_entity.id
_entity.type
_entity.pdbx_description
1 polymer ?
#
loop_
_entity_poly.entity_id
_entity_poly.type
_entity_poly.pdbx_seq_one_letter_code
_entity_poly.pdbx_strand_id
1 'polypeptide(L)'
;MNPFEFFIPQNITVGAGTLAKLPECAKKLGGSHAMLISGPTLRKMGVVDKAADYLKDAGMAVDIFTDVEANPSVTTVEKATEAYKDSGADFIVALGGGSPMDVAKAVGVTAKYGGSITEYEGANKVPGKIIPLIAIPTTAGTGSEVTAFSVITDHSRDYKLTVFSMNFFLHMRSWILNFSHLLRHLWQQPAESMHLFMRRRLMFPQQHLLFLTQWQRKQWS
;
A
#
# COMPACT_ATOMS: atom_id res chain seq x y z
N MET A 1 -18.53 -1.97 27.33
CA MET A 1 -17.53 -1.98 26.24
C MET A 1 -16.17 -1.88 26.89
N ASN A 2 -15.25 -2.80 26.59
CA ASN A 2 -13.89 -2.70 27.14
C ASN A 2 -13.18 -1.48 26.53
N PRO A 3 -12.36 -0.76 27.27
CA PRO A 3 -11.60 0.35 26.74
C PRO A 3 -10.62 -0.14 25.65
N PHE A 4 -10.46 0.65 24.59
CA PHE A 4 -9.49 0.39 23.52
C PHE A 4 -8.90 1.71 23.04
N GLU A 5 -7.66 1.65 22.57
CA GLU A 5 -7.00 2.77 21.92
C GLU A 5 -7.02 2.57 20.39
N PHE A 6 -7.25 3.66 19.65
CA PHE A 6 -7.20 3.68 18.19
C PHE A 6 -6.25 4.79 17.75
N PHE A 7 -5.20 4.39 17.01
CA PHE A 7 -4.18 5.30 16.54
C PHE A 7 -3.94 5.11 15.04
N ILE A 8 -4.10 6.17 14.25
CA ILE A 8 -3.73 6.22 12.83
C ILE A 8 -2.83 7.44 12.61
N PRO A 9 -1.52 7.23 12.36
CA PRO A 9 -0.58 8.33 12.13
C PRO A 9 -0.60 8.86 10.69
N GLN A 10 -1.46 8.31 9.81
CA GLN A 10 -1.49 8.61 8.38
C GLN A 10 -2.58 9.60 8.01
N ASN A 11 -2.34 10.37 6.95
CA ASN A 11 -3.38 11.14 6.27
C ASN A 11 -4.16 10.22 5.33
N ILE A 12 -5.49 10.20 5.48
CA ILE A 12 -6.39 9.36 4.70
C ILE A 12 -7.23 10.25 3.81
N THR A 13 -7.17 10.03 2.49
CA THR A 13 -8.00 10.72 1.50
C THR A 13 -8.93 9.71 0.85
N VAL A 14 -10.24 9.89 0.98
CA VAL A 14 -11.26 8.96 0.49
C VAL A 14 -12.22 9.66 -0.45
N GLY A 15 -12.56 9.03 -1.57
CA GLY A 15 -13.62 9.49 -2.47
C GLY A 15 -13.37 9.16 -3.94
N ALA A 16 -14.39 9.35 -4.76
CA ALA A 16 -14.26 9.21 -6.20
C ALA A 16 -13.34 10.32 -6.76
N GLY A 17 -12.41 9.95 -7.65
CA GLY A 17 -11.50 10.92 -8.26
C GLY A 17 -10.36 11.41 -7.37
N THR A 18 -10.21 10.92 -6.15
CA THR A 18 -9.17 11.34 -5.21
C THR A 18 -7.75 11.06 -5.67
N LEU A 19 -7.55 10.22 -6.71
CA LEU A 19 -6.24 10.03 -7.34
C LEU A 19 -5.63 11.36 -7.82
N ALA A 20 -6.46 12.32 -8.23
CA ALA A 20 -6.01 13.67 -8.61
C ALA A 20 -5.35 14.46 -7.47
N LYS A 21 -5.53 14.04 -6.20
CA LYS A 21 -4.87 14.64 -5.03
C LYS A 21 -3.47 14.06 -4.75
N LEU A 22 -3.01 13.10 -5.55
CA LEU A 22 -1.70 12.49 -5.39
C LEU A 22 -0.55 13.52 -5.35
N PRO A 23 -0.51 14.52 -6.25
CA PRO A 23 0.54 15.55 -6.19
C PRO A 23 0.52 16.39 -4.91
N GLU A 24 -0.67 16.67 -4.38
CA GLU A 24 -0.81 17.42 -3.11
C GLU A 24 -0.25 16.60 -1.95
N CYS A 25 -0.53 15.29 -1.93
CA CYS A 25 0.03 14.38 -0.93
C CYS A 25 1.56 14.30 -1.04
N ALA A 26 2.10 14.20 -2.25
CA ALA A 26 3.54 14.17 -2.51
C ALA A 26 4.25 15.46 -2.07
N LYS A 27 3.66 16.64 -2.37
CA LYS A 27 4.18 17.94 -1.90
C LYS A 27 4.22 18.04 -0.37
N LYS A 28 3.21 17.52 0.32
CA LYS A 28 3.21 17.46 1.80
C LYS A 28 4.32 16.58 2.39
N LEU A 29 4.81 15.60 1.63
CA LEU A 29 5.99 14.79 1.99
C LEU A 29 7.31 15.52 1.74
N GLY A 30 7.29 16.60 0.96
CA GLY A 30 8.48 17.25 0.45
C GLY A 30 9.11 16.50 -0.73
N GLY A 31 8.35 15.58 -1.37
CA GLY A 31 8.83 14.76 -2.47
C GLY A 31 8.88 15.53 -3.79
N SER A 32 9.88 15.24 -4.61
CA SER A 32 10.10 15.82 -5.94
C SER A 32 10.25 14.77 -7.04
N HIS A 33 10.62 13.55 -6.69
CA HIS A 33 10.86 12.46 -7.62
C HIS A 33 10.25 11.15 -7.09
N ALA A 34 9.20 10.67 -7.74
CA ALA A 34 8.47 9.47 -7.35
C ALA A 34 9.00 8.21 -8.04
N MET A 35 9.16 7.11 -7.29
CA MET A 35 9.13 5.76 -7.84
C MET A 35 7.74 5.18 -7.68
N LEU A 36 7.01 4.98 -8.79
CA LEU A 36 5.69 4.37 -8.78
C LEU A 36 5.81 2.85 -8.94
N ILE A 37 5.43 2.11 -7.90
CA ILE A 37 5.48 0.63 -7.86
C ILE A 37 4.06 0.09 -8.03
N SER A 38 3.86 -0.79 -9.02
CA SER A 38 2.56 -1.37 -9.37
C SER A 38 2.71 -2.75 -10.02
N GLY A 39 1.60 -3.37 -10.38
CA GLY A 39 1.57 -4.59 -11.17
C GLY A 39 1.23 -4.34 -12.65
N PRO A 40 1.54 -5.31 -13.54
CA PRO A 40 1.35 -5.17 -14.99
C PRO A 40 -0.11 -4.97 -15.41
N THR A 41 -1.06 -5.50 -14.65
CA THR A 41 -2.49 -5.34 -14.95
C THR A 41 -2.93 -3.88 -14.87
N LEU A 42 -2.56 -3.16 -13.81
CA LEU A 42 -2.93 -1.74 -13.66
C LEU A 42 -2.20 -0.86 -14.67
N ARG A 43 -1.00 -1.27 -15.11
CA ARG A 43 -0.29 -0.62 -16.22
C ARG A 43 -1.07 -0.75 -17.51
N LYS A 44 -1.50 -1.98 -17.86
CA LYS A 44 -2.32 -2.23 -19.06
C LYS A 44 -3.66 -1.49 -19.05
N MET A 45 -4.23 -1.27 -17.86
CA MET A 45 -5.48 -0.50 -17.68
C MET A 45 -5.28 1.02 -17.74
N GLY A 46 -4.05 1.53 -17.91
CA GLY A 46 -3.74 2.96 -17.95
C GLY A 46 -3.84 3.67 -16.59
N VAL A 47 -4.10 2.94 -15.50
CA VAL A 47 -4.23 3.55 -14.16
C VAL A 47 -2.88 4.04 -13.64
N VAL A 48 -1.81 3.31 -13.94
CA VAL A 48 -0.43 3.68 -13.60
C VAL A 48 -0.03 4.95 -14.32
N ASP A 49 -0.30 5.02 -15.64
CA ASP A 49 0.03 6.18 -16.45
C ASP A 49 -0.72 7.43 -15.98
N LYS A 50 -2.00 7.29 -15.68
CA LYS A 50 -2.81 8.38 -15.13
C LYS A 50 -2.25 8.91 -13.80
N ALA A 51 -1.78 8.02 -12.91
CA ALA A 51 -1.15 8.43 -11.66
C ALA A 51 0.18 9.16 -11.91
N ALA A 52 0.97 8.66 -12.86
CA ALA A 52 2.23 9.29 -13.25
C ALA A 52 2.00 10.67 -13.89
N ASP A 53 0.99 10.80 -14.75
CA ASP A 53 0.65 12.08 -15.40
C ASP A 53 0.26 13.14 -14.38
N TYR A 54 -0.55 12.82 -13.38
CA TYR A 54 -0.85 13.77 -12.30
C TYR A 54 0.40 14.30 -11.58
N LEU A 55 1.39 13.44 -11.34
CA LEU A 55 2.65 13.86 -10.71
C LEU A 55 3.49 14.72 -11.66
N LYS A 56 3.60 14.32 -12.93
CA LYS A 56 4.35 15.07 -13.97
C LYS A 56 3.75 16.45 -14.23
N ASP A 57 2.42 16.54 -14.32
CA ASP A 57 1.70 17.81 -14.49
C ASP A 57 1.93 18.76 -13.31
N ALA A 58 2.24 18.21 -12.14
CA ALA A 58 2.61 18.99 -10.96
C ALA A 58 4.11 19.33 -10.86
N GLY A 59 4.90 18.99 -11.90
CA GLY A 59 6.33 19.27 -12.00
C GLY A 59 7.24 18.27 -11.28
N MET A 60 6.76 17.05 -10.98
CA MET A 60 7.56 16.00 -10.33
C MET A 60 8.15 15.04 -11.36
N ALA A 61 9.36 14.55 -11.11
CA ALA A 61 9.92 13.42 -11.85
C ALA A 61 9.23 12.11 -11.43
N VAL A 62 9.06 11.17 -12.37
CA VAL A 62 8.39 9.88 -12.11
C VAL A 62 9.08 8.77 -12.85
N ASP A 63 9.59 7.80 -12.11
CA ASP A 63 9.98 6.49 -12.62
C ASP A 63 8.94 5.44 -12.25
N ILE A 64 8.83 4.38 -13.06
CA ILE A 64 7.76 3.40 -12.95
C ILE A 64 8.35 2.00 -12.94
N PHE A 65 8.01 1.22 -11.92
CA PHE A 65 8.29 -0.21 -11.82
C PHE A 65 6.98 -0.99 -11.78
N THR A 66 6.74 -1.86 -12.76
CA THR A 66 5.46 -2.59 -12.90
C THR A 66 5.58 -4.10 -12.90
N ASP A 67 6.76 -4.64 -12.62
CA ASP A 67 7.01 -6.08 -12.65
C ASP A 67 6.68 -6.77 -11.32
N VAL A 68 5.66 -6.24 -10.62
CA VAL A 68 5.19 -6.85 -9.38
C VAL A 68 4.13 -7.90 -9.69
N GLU A 69 4.49 -9.16 -9.46
CA GLU A 69 3.60 -10.32 -9.58
C GLU A 69 2.71 -10.50 -8.34
N ALA A 70 1.70 -11.37 -8.48
CA ALA A 70 0.94 -11.83 -7.33
C ALA A 70 1.84 -12.73 -6.43
N ASN A 71 1.80 -12.53 -5.11
CA ASN A 71 2.74 -13.11 -4.14
C ASN A 71 4.20 -12.79 -4.51
N PRO A 72 4.60 -11.53 -4.38
CA PRO A 72 5.88 -11.04 -4.87
C PRO A 72 7.06 -11.75 -4.21
N SER A 73 8.12 -11.95 -4.98
CA SER A 73 9.31 -12.68 -4.57
C SER A 73 10.39 -11.75 -4.00
N VAL A 74 11.38 -12.34 -3.30
CA VAL A 74 12.60 -11.66 -2.89
C VAL A 74 13.30 -11.02 -4.09
N THR A 75 13.37 -11.75 -5.21
CA THR A 75 13.97 -11.25 -6.46
C THR A 75 13.25 -10.03 -7.01
N THR A 76 11.91 -9.95 -6.89
CA THR A 76 11.14 -8.78 -7.29
C THR A 76 11.49 -7.57 -6.41
N VAL A 77 11.64 -7.77 -5.11
CA VAL A 77 12.08 -6.71 -4.19
C VAL A 77 13.48 -6.21 -4.56
N GLU A 78 14.41 -7.11 -4.88
CA GLU A 78 15.77 -6.77 -5.28
C GLU A 78 15.78 -5.90 -6.55
N LYS A 79 15.10 -6.35 -7.61
CA LYS A 79 14.95 -5.59 -8.87
C LYS A 79 14.32 -4.21 -8.65
N ALA A 80 13.26 -4.15 -7.85
CA ALA A 80 12.59 -2.89 -7.55
C ALA A 80 13.48 -1.96 -6.71
N THR A 81 14.33 -2.52 -5.83
CA THR A 81 15.31 -1.77 -5.04
C THR A 81 16.41 -1.17 -5.91
N GLU A 82 16.92 -1.93 -6.87
CA GLU A 82 17.89 -1.45 -7.86
C GLU A 82 17.28 -0.33 -8.70
N ALA A 83 16.09 -0.55 -9.27
CA ALA A 83 15.39 0.46 -10.04
C ALA A 83 15.16 1.74 -9.24
N TYR A 84 14.82 1.63 -7.93
CA TYR A 84 14.67 2.79 -7.05
C TYR A 84 15.98 3.56 -6.87
N LYS A 85 17.08 2.86 -6.65
CA LYS A 85 18.40 3.50 -6.47
C LYS A 85 18.88 4.19 -7.74
N ASP A 86 18.68 3.56 -8.89
CA ASP A 86 19.09 4.08 -10.19
C ASP A 86 18.28 5.30 -10.61
N SER A 87 17.00 5.36 -10.23
CA SER A 87 16.14 6.50 -10.53
C SER A 87 16.50 7.78 -9.77
N GLY A 88 17.08 7.65 -8.58
CA GLY A 88 17.29 8.77 -7.67
C GLY A 88 15.99 9.32 -7.05
N ALA A 89 14.91 8.51 -7.04
CA ALA A 89 13.64 8.89 -6.42
C ALA A 89 13.78 9.17 -4.92
N ASP A 90 12.99 10.09 -4.40
CA ASP A 90 13.00 10.50 -2.99
C ASP A 90 11.80 9.99 -2.19
N PHE A 91 10.77 9.47 -2.87
CA PHE A 91 9.63 8.81 -2.26
C PHE A 91 9.06 7.70 -3.16
N ILE A 92 8.23 6.83 -2.56
CA ILE A 92 7.59 5.72 -3.26
C ILE A 92 6.08 5.94 -3.31
N VAL A 93 5.46 5.63 -4.45
CA VAL A 93 4.01 5.50 -4.61
C VAL A 93 3.68 4.05 -4.88
N ALA A 94 3.01 3.38 -3.95
CA ALA A 94 2.50 2.02 -4.12
C ALA A 94 1.07 2.05 -4.66
N LEU A 95 0.86 1.63 -5.89
CA LEU A 95 -0.44 1.62 -6.55
C LEU A 95 -0.87 0.17 -6.85
N GLY A 96 -1.91 -0.31 -6.16
CA GLY A 96 -2.42 -1.65 -6.39
C GLY A 96 -3.02 -2.34 -5.18
N GLY A 97 -3.00 -3.66 -5.19
CA GLY A 97 -3.40 -4.50 -4.06
C GLY A 97 -2.27 -4.68 -3.03
N GLY A 98 -2.34 -5.75 -2.24
CA GLY A 98 -1.33 -6.05 -1.21
C GLY A 98 0.08 -6.21 -1.78
N SER A 99 0.23 -6.89 -2.94
CA SER A 99 1.55 -7.18 -3.52
C SER A 99 2.39 -5.94 -3.81
N PRO A 100 1.91 -4.92 -4.55
CA PRO A 100 2.68 -3.68 -4.75
C PRO A 100 2.97 -2.93 -3.44
N MET A 101 2.07 -2.99 -2.46
CA MET A 101 2.29 -2.34 -1.16
C MET A 101 3.36 -3.04 -0.35
N ASP A 102 3.36 -4.38 -0.34
CA ASP A 102 4.35 -5.16 0.37
C ASP A 102 5.74 -5.00 -0.25
N VAL A 103 5.85 -5.00 -1.60
CA VAL A 103 7.09 -4.67 -2.31
C VAL A 103 7.55 -3.25 -1.99
N ALA A 104 6.68 -2.26 -2.03
CA ALA A 104 7.04 -0.87 -1.75
C ALA A 104 7.58 -0.67 -0.33
N LYS A 105 6.98 -1.34 0.67
CA LYS A 105 7.50 -1.36 2.05
C LYS A 105 8.88 -2.00 2.12
N ALA A 106 9.07 -3.16 1.47
CA ALA A 106 10.34 -3.86 1.42
C ALA A 106 11.42 -3.01 0.75
N VAL A 107 11.13 -2.41 -0.41
CA VAL A 107 12.02 -1.46 -1.11
C VAL A 107 12.37 -0.27 -0.22
N GLY A 108 11.38 0.26 0.53
CA GLY A 108 11.61 1.35 1.48
C GLY A 108 12.64 1.03 2.57
N VAL A 109 12.82 -0.27 2.89
CA VAL A 109 13.85 -0.77 3.81
C VAL A 109 15.17 -1.00 3.08
N THR A 110 15.16 -1.85 2.06
CA THR A 110 16.37 -2.33 1.38
C THR A 110 17.10 -1.21 0.62
N ALA A 111 16.38 -0.26 0.04
CA ALA A 111 17.00 0.90 -0.60
C ALA A 111 17.69 1.82 0.41
N LYS A 112 17.17 1.93 1.62
CA LYS A 112 17.70 2.82 2.66
C LYS A 112 18.81 2.20 3.49
N TYR A 113 18.65 0.93 3.88
CA TYR A 113 19.55 0.26 4.82
C TYR A 113 20.45 -0.77 4.16
N GLY A 114 20.18 -1.12 2.90
CA GLY A 114 20.91 -2.16 2.19
C GLY A 114 20.47 -3.57 2.55
N GLY A 115 21.24 -4.57 2.11
CA GLY A 115 20.97 -5.99 2.35
C GLY A 115 19.77 -6.55 1.60
N SER A 116 19.52 -7.83 1.79
CA SER A 116 18.32 -8.51 1.30
C SER A 116 17.16 -8.35 2.27
N ILE A 117 15.93 -8.33 1.76
CA ILE A 117 14.72 -8.28 2.61
C ILE A 117 14.64 -9.47 3.58
N THR A 118 15.30 -10.57 3.26
CA THR A 118 15.39 -11.77 4.12
C THR A 118 16.10 -11.51 5.45
N GLU A 119 17.02 -10.56 5.50
CA GLU A 119 17.73 -10.17 6.72
C GLU A 119 16.81 -9.49 7.74
N TYR A 120 15.74 -8.87 7.24
CA TYR A 120 14.73 -8.19 8.05
C TYR A 120 13.55 -9.07 8.46
N GLU A 121 13.56 -10.37 8.11
CA GLU A 121 12.50 -11.32 8.45
C GLU A 121 12.24 -11.37 9.96
N GLY A 122 10.95 -11.34 10.34
CA GLY A 122 10.50 -11.35 11.73
C GLY A 122 10.14 -9.95 12.24
N ALA A 123 10.23 -9.75 13.54
CA ALA A 123 9.73 -8.54 14.17
C ALA A 123 10.84 -7.53 14.52
N ASN A 124 10.58 -6.26 14.21
CA ASN A 124 11.37 -5.11 14.66
C ASN A 124 12.86 -5.12 14.29
N LYS A 125 13.21 -5.77 13.18
CA LYS A 125 14.58 -5.76 12.64
C LYS A 125 14.88 -4.56 11.73
N VAL A 126 13.86 -3.80 11.32
CA VAL A 126 14.04 -2.58 10.54
C VAL A 126 14.61 -1.49 11.46
N PRO A 127 15.79 -0.92 11.16
CA PRO A 127 16.52 -0.06 12.12
C PRO A 127 15.81 1.27 12.43
N GLY A 128 14.91 1.73 11.57
CA GLY A 128 14.23 3.00 11.78
C GLY A 128 13.35 3.39 10.60
N LYS A 129 13.22 4.70 10.37
CA LYS A 129 12.38 5.27 9.31
C LYS A 129 12.71 4.68 7.95
N ILE A 130 11.71 4.22 7.22
CA ILE A 130 11.83 3.82 5.81
C ILE A 130 11.75 5.05 4.89
N ILE A 131 11.92 4.83 3.58
CA ILE A 131 11.64 5.84 2.56
C ILE A 131 10.15 6.25 2.63
N PRO A 132 9.83 7.55 2.49
CA PRO A 132 8.44 8.01 2.52
C PRO A 132 7.58 7.29 1.49
N LEU A 133 6.38 6.86 1.89
CA LEU A 133 5.50 6.04 1.09
C LEU A 133 4.08 6.62 1.03
N ILE A 134 3.51 6.68 -0.17
CA ILE A 134 2.09 6.91 -0.43
C ILE A 134 1.46 5.62 -0.93
N ALA A 135 0.42 5.13 -0.27
CA ALA A 135 -0.30 3.94 -0.67
C ALA A 135 -1.61 4.30 -1.38
N ILE A 136 -1.87 3.67 -2.53
CA ILE A 136 -3.09 3.82 -3.33
C ILE A 136 -3.70 2.44 -3.54
N PRO A 137 -4.50 1.95 -2.57
CA PRO A 137 -5.11 0.63 -2.67
C PRO A 137 -6.16 0.59 -3.79
N THR A 138 -6.14 -0.47 -4.57
CA THR A 138 -7.12 -0.76 -5.64
C THR A 138 -7.97 -1.99 -5.34
N THR A 139 -7.68 -2.71 -4.25
CA THR A 139 -8.42 -3.89 -3.80
C THR A 139 -8.87 -3.71 -2.36
N ALA A 140 -10.09 -4.13 -2.06
CA ALA A 140 -10.57 -4.23 -0.69
C ALA A 140 -10.18 -5.61 -0.11
N GLY A 141 -9.63 -5.66 1.10
CA GLY A 141 -9.47 -6.89 1.86
C GLY A 141 -8.07 -7.20 2.38
N THR A 142 -6.98 -6.74 1.76
CA THR A 142 -5.62 -7.03 2.26
C THR A 142 -5.25 -6.19 3.47
N GLY A 143 -5.71 -4.93 3.51
CA GLY A 143 -5.37 -3.98 4.56
C GLY A 143 -3.88 -3.60 4.60
N SER A 144 -3.10 -3.95 3.54
CA SER A 144 -1.66 -3.69 3.55
C SER A 144 -1.34 -2.20 3.68
N GLU A 145 -2.23 -1.31 3.23
CA GLU A 145 -2.13 0.14 3.38
C GLU A 145 -2.18 0.63 4.84
N VAL A 146 -2.71 -0.19 5.75
CA VAL A 146 -2.87 0.13 7.18
C VAL A 146 -2.21 -0.88 8.10
N THR A 147 -1.28 -1.70 7.60
CA THR A 147 -0.59 -2.71 8.41
C THR A 147 0.89 -2.45 8.51
N ALA A 148 1.47 -2.92 9.61
CA ALA A 148 2.90 -2.91 9.88
C ALA A 148 3.64 -4.14 9.30
N PHE A 149 3.03 -4.82 8.32
CA PHE A 149 3.56 -6.05 7.74
C PHE A 149 3.91 -5.87 6.27
N SER A 150 4.95 -6.58 5.82
CA SER A 150 5.27 -6.86 4.42
C SER A 150 5.47 -8.36 4.27
N VAL A 151 4.75 -8.98 3.32
CA VAL A 151 4.79 -10.43 3.08
C VAL A 151 5.39 -10.69 1.70
N ILE A 152 6.55 -11.34 1.67
CA ILE A 152 7.33 -11.62 0.47
C ILE A 152 7.57 -13.13 0.36
N THR A 153 7.53 -13.67 -0.85
CA THR A 153 7.78 -15.09 -1.10
C THR A 153 9.27 -15.33 -1.29
N ASP A 154 9.84 -16.19 -0.49
CA ASP A 154 11.19 -16.71 -0.70
C ASP A 154 11.11 -18.08 -1.38
N HIS A 155 11.35 -18.08 -2.69
CA HIS A 155 11.31 -19.31 -3.48
C HIS A 155 12.46 -20.28 -3.15
N SER A 156 13.55 -19.80 -2.57
CA SER A 156 14.67 -20.68 -2.19
C SER A 156 14.32 -21.59 -1.02
N ARG A 157 13.37 -21.15 -0.18
CA ARG A 157 12.89 -21.87 1.00
C ARG A 157 11.46 -22.38 0.86
N ASP A 158 10.80 -22.12 -0.27
CA ASP A 158 9.36 -22.33 -0.48
C ASP A 158 8.51 -21.75 0.68
N TYR A 159 8.82 -20.52 1.07
CA TYR A 159 8.34 -19.93 2.30
C TYR A 159 7.86 -18.47 2.08
N LYS A 160 6.78 -18.09 2.75
CA LYS A 160 6.35 -16.68 2.81
C LYS A 160 6.96 -16.02 4.03
N LEU A 161 8.05 -15.30 3.82
CA LEU A 161 8.66 -14.48 4.87
C LEU A 161 7.77 -13.28 5.20
N THR A 162 7.76 -12.92 6.46
CA THR A 162 7.02 -11.76 6.94
C THR A 162 7.98 -10.84 7.67
N VAL A 163 8.00 -9.59 7.25
CA VAL A 163 8.71 -8.50 7.94
C VAL A 163 7.67 -7.70 8.70
N PHE A 164 7.81 -7.61 10.02
CA PHE A 164 6.99 -6.77 10.89
C PHE A 164 7.81 -5.58 11.40
N SER A 165 7.31 -4.38 11.17
CA SER A 165 7.89 -3.18 11.76
C SER A 165 6.88 -2.06 11.86
N MET A 166 6.78 -1.42 13.03
CA MET A 166 5.99 -0.20 13.19
C MET A 166 6.48 0.93 12.30
N ASN A 167 7.73 0.88 11.83
CA ASN A 167 8.26 1.84 10.86
C ASN A 167 7.54 1.82 9.52
N PHE A 168 6.95 0.70 9.09
CA PHE A 168 6.09 0.66 7.90
C PHE A 168 4.85 1.51 8.11
N PHE A 169 4.20 1.35 9.24
CA PHE A 169 2.97 2.05 9.58
C PHE A 169 3.20 3.54 9.82
N LEU A 170 4.24 3.90 10.59
CA LEU A 170 4.54 5.29 10.95
C LEU A 170 5.03 6.13 9.77
N HIS A 171 5.60 5.51 8.72
CA HIS A 171 6.20 6.20 7.59
C HIS A 171 5.41 6.07 6.28
N MET A 172 4.32 5.32 6.28
CA MET A 172 3.28 5.43 5.26
C MET A 172 2.51 6.74 5.52
N ARG A 173 2.94 7.81 4.89
CA ARG A 173 2.50 9.18 5.21
C ARG A 173 1.12 9.52 4.70
N SER A 174 0.68 8.87 3.62
CA SER A 174 -0.64 9.10 3.03
C SER A 174 -1.14 7.85 2.32
N TRP A 175 -2.43 7.63 2.34
CA TRP A 175 -3.08 6.68 1.47
C TRP A 175 -4.34 7.29 0.85
N ILE A 176 -4.55 6.96 -0.42
CA ILE A 176 -5.59 7.52 -1.25
C ILE A 176 -6.54 6.41 -1.66
N LEU A 177 -7.71 6.36 -1.05
CA LEU A 177 -8.79 5.48 -1.48
C LEU A 177 -9.53 6.11 -2.65
N ASN A 178 -9.14 5.73 -3.85
CA ASN A 178 -9.85 6.13 -5.06
C ASN A 178 -10.96 5.11 -5.37
N PHE A 179 -12.19 5.42 -5.01
CA PHE A 179 -13.35 4.63 -5.41
C PHE A 179 -13.58 4.79 -6.92
N SER A 180 -12.82 4.05 -7.72
CA SER A 180 -13.11 3.90 -9.15
C SER A 180 -14.36 3.01 -9.33
N HIS A 181 -14.98 3.06 -10.52
CA HIS A 181 -16.14 2.24 -10.89
C HIS A 181 -15.96 0.72 -10.61
N LEU A 182 -14.72 0.23 -10.60
CA LEU A 182 -14.40 -1.17 -10.29
C LEU A 182 -14.75 -1.55 -8.85
N LEU A 183 -14.55 -0.64 -7.89
CA LEU A 183 -14.92 -0.84 -6.49
C LEU A 183 -16.44 -0.66 -6.27
N ARG A 184 -17.16 0.07 -7.12
CA ARG A 184 -18.63 0.14 -7.04
C ARG A 184 -19.28 -1.23 -7.11
N HIS A 185 -18.83 -2.11 -7.99
CA HIS A 185 -19.39 -3.47 -8.09
C HIS A 185 -19.09 -4.33 -6.85
N LEU A 186 -17.97 -4.14 -6.18
CA LEU A 186 -17.64 -4.86 -4.94
C LEU A 186 -18.43 -4.32 -3.74
N TRP A 187 -18.75 -3.02 -3.73
CA TRP A 187 -19.55 -2.39 -2.66
C TRP A 187 -21.07 -2.54 -2.87
N GLN A 188 -21.52 -2.86 -4.07
CA GLN A 188 -22.92 -3.20 -4.37
C GLN A 188 -23.25 -4.66 -4.08
N GLN A 189 -22.26 -5.50 -3.72
CA GLN A 189 -22.52 -6.83 -3.20
C GLN A 189 -23.27 -6.71 -1.85
N PRO A 190 -24.27 -7.58 -1.59
CA PRO A 190 -25.00 -7.56 -0.33
C PRO A 190 -24.03 -7.56 0.85
N ALA A 191 -24.33 -6.78 1.88
CA ALA A 191 -23.48 -6.64 3.08
C ALA A 191 -23.07 -7.99 3.70
N GLU A 192 -23.87 -9.02 3.48
CA GLU A 192 -23.62 -10.40 3.92
C GLU A 192 -22.39 -11.05 3.24
N SER A 193 -22.16 -10.81 1.94
CA SER A 193 -21.01 -11.38 1.24
C SER A 193 -19.69 -10.69 1.66
N MET A 194 -19.74 -9.39 1.94
CA MET A 194 -18.61 -8.64 2.47
C MET A 194 -18.30 -9.03 3.92
N HIS A 195 -19.34 -9.29 4.72
CA HIS A 195 -19.23 -9.85 6.08
C HIS A 195 -18.54 -11.22 6.09
N LEU A 196 -18.90 -12.10 5.14
CA LEU A 196 -18.32 -13.43 5.02
C LEU A 196 -16.85 -13.38 4.57
N PHE A 197 -16.51 -12.45 3.67
CA PHE A 197 -15.15 -12.24 3.19
C PHE A 197 -14.24 -11.67 4.30
N MET A 198 -14.72 -10.68 5.06
CA MET A 198 -14.00 -10.12 6.19
C MET A 198 -13.84 -11.12 7.34
N ARG A 199 -14.85 -11.94 7.63
CA ARG A 199 -14.75 -13.01 8.64
C ARG A 199 -13.71 -14.08 8.29
N ARG A 200 -13.55 -14.41 7.00
CA ARG A 200 -12.63 -15.48 6.57
C ARG A 200 -11.17 -15.04 6.45
N ARG A 201 -10.89 -13.76 6.24
CA ARG A 201 -9.52 -13.26 6.00
C ARG A 201 -8.97 -12.33 7.07
N LEU A 202 -9.83 -11.65 7.82
CA LEU A 202 -9.40 -10.76 8.90
C LEU A 202 -9.80 -11.43 10.23
N MET A 203 -8.83 -11.84 11.02
CA MET A 203 -9.03 -12.25 12.43
C MET A 203 -9.43 -11.03 13.29
N PHE A 204 -10.52 -10.33 12.93
CA PHE A 204 -11.08 -9.30 13.80
C PHE A 204 -12.15 -9.91 14.70
N PRO A 205 -12.13 -9.61 16.02
CA PRO A 205 -13.22 -9.96 16.91
C PRO A 205 -14.54 -9.38 16.42
N GLN A 206 -15.65 -10.13 16.56
CA GLN A 206 -16.99 -9.77 16.09
C GLN A 206 -17.46 -8.35 16.45
N GLN A 207 -16.94 -7.76 17.50
CA GLN A 207 -17.32 -6.44 18.01
C GLN A 207 -16.90 -5.27 17.11
N HIS A 208 -15.84 -5.41 16.30
CA HIS A 208 -15.37 -4.35 15.40
C HIS A 208 -16.15 -4.27 14.09
N LEU A 209 -16.80 -5.35 13.67
CA LEU A 209 -17.65 -5.37 12.48
C LEU A 209 -18.95 -4.58 12.64
N LEU A 210 -19.51 -4.53 13.85
CA LEU A 210 -20.73 -3.77 14.15
C LEU A 210 -20.53 -2.25 14.00
N PHE A 211 -19.35 -1.74 14.32
CA PHE A 211 -19.03 -0.32 14.17
C PHE A 211 -18.98 0.12 12.70
N LEU A 212 -18.37 -0.68 11.83
CA LEU A 212 -18.29 -0.39 10.40
C LEU A 212 -19.67 -0.43 9.72
N THR A 213 -20.54 -1.36 10.12
CA THR A 213 -21.91 -1.46 9.58
C THR A 213 -22.83 -0.33 10.07
N GLN A 214 -22.67 0.14 11.31
CA GLN A 214 -23.42 1.29 11.83
C GLN A 214 -22.95 2.60 11.21
N TRP A 215 -21.63 2.74 10.96
CA TRP A 215 -21.07 3.91 10.27
C TRP A 215 -21.55 3.99 8.82
N GLN A 216 -21.59 2.86 8.11
CA GLN A 216 -22.12 2.78 6.74
C GLN A 216 -23.58 3.19 6.66
N ARG A 217 -24.45 2.72 7.56
CA ARG A 217 -25.88 3.06 7.57
C ARG A 217 -26.15 4.56 7.78
N LYS A 218 -25.31 5.26 8.53
CA LYS A 218 -25.44 6.71 8.78
C LYS A 218 -24.97 7.61 7.63
N GLN A 219 -24.19 7.09 6.70
CA GLN A 219 -23.68 7.85 5.53
C GLN A 219 -24.63 7.79 4.33
N TRP A 220 -25.64 6.90 4.33
CA TRP A 220 -26.52 6.65 3.19
C TRP A 220 -28.02 6.83 3.52
N SER A 221 -28.36 7.32 4.67
CA SER A 221 -29.67 7.86 5.06
C SER A 221 -29.65 9.39 5.01
#